data_a8bf25e0ece3649ccaf4c8cf51a260c7
#
_entry.id   a8bf25e0ece3649ccaf4c8cf51a260c7
#
_cell.length_a   1.000
_cell.length_b   1.000
_cell.length_c   1.000
_cell.angle_alpha   90.00
_cell.angle_beta   90.00
_cell.angle_gamma   90.00
#
_symmetry.space_group_name_H-M   'P 1'
#
loop_
_entity.id
_entity.type
_entity.pdbx_description
1 polymer ?
#
loop_
_entity_poly.entity_id
_entity_poly.type
_entity_poly.pdbx_seq_one_letter_code
_entity_poly.pdbx_strand_id
1 'polypeptide(L)'
;MNHLIVFAHPTANSFNAAIKDSIIKQVKMHKQEFKIRDLYAINFNPILQYNEILDFQDKQYSPDIAFEQQQIQWADVIYFIYPTWWYSMPAILKGYCDRVFAHGFAFTSTPDGPKGLLHGKKAFIFETAGDSEQSLIQRNLKQSMVQVLDVGILQYCGIEVLQHKIMPSIHEIHTNQHEQYLREIEITVQQQINL
;
A
#
# COMPACT_ATOMS: atom_id res chain seq x y z
N MET A 1 -6.52 -14.56 9.73
CA MET A 1 -5.62 -13.88 8.79
C MET A 1 -4.88 -12.75 9.48
N ASN A 2 -3.69 -12.44 9.00
CA ASN A 2 -2.82 -11.37 9.50
C ASN A 2 -2.92 -10.17 8.57
N HIS A 3 -3.35 -9.03 9.09
CA HIS A 3 -3.59 -7.82 8.32
C HIS A 3 -2.51 -6.77 8.60
N LEU A 4 -1.81 -6.30 7.56
CA LEU A 4 -0.83 -5.22 7.64
C LEU A 4 -1.40 -3.97 6.98
N ILE A 5 -1.38 -2.85 7.70
CA ILE A 5 -1.85 -1.56 7.22
C ILE A 5 -0.63 -0.66 7.05
N VAL A 6 -0.24 -0.39 5.81
CA VAL A 6 0.80 0.57 5.45
C VAL A 6 0.12 1.90 5.15
N PHE A 7 0.33 2.87 6.04
CA PHE A 7 -0.34 4.17 6.01
C PHE A 7 0.67 5.29 5.76
N ALA A 8 0.39 6.13 4.77
CA ALA A 8 1.28 7.22 4.36
C ALA A 8 0.54 8.54 4.22
N HIS A 9 0.16 9.15 5.35
CA HIS A 9 -0.40 10.49 5.39
C HIS A 9 0.17 11.29 6.56
N PRO A 10 0.60 12.56 6.38
CA PRO A 10 1.29 13.33 7.42
C PRO A 10 0.39 13.80 8.58
N THR A 11 -0.94 13.75 8.41
CA THR A 11 -1.87 14.20 9.45
C THR A 11 -2.84 13.10 9.86
N ALA A 12 -3.12 13.05 11.18
CA ALA A 12 -4.06 12.10 11.77
C ALA A 12 -5.54 12.42 11.43
N ASN A 13 -5.85 13.66 11.03
CA ASN A 13 -7.21 14.14 10.75
C ASN A 13 -7.50 14.19 9.24
N SER A 14 -7.04 13.19 8.50
CA SER A 14 -7.30 13.09 7.06
C SER A 14 -8.38 12.05 6.76
N PHE A 15 -8.96 12.12 5.57
CA PHE A 15 -9.85 11.05 5.11
C PHE A 15 -9.11 9.71 4.96
N ASN A 16 -7.82 9.74 4.60
CA ASN A 16 -6.97 8.54 4.63
C ASN A 16 -6.88 7.93 6.05
N ALA A 17 -6.85 8.75 7.10
CA ALA A 17 -6.88 8.24 8.47
C ALA A 17 -8.25 7.61 8.80
N ALA A 18 -9.37 8.21 8.35
CA ALA A 18 -10.69 7.61 8.51
C ALA A 18 -10.81 6.25 7.79
N ILE A 19 -10.22 6.11 6.61
CA ILE A 19 -10.11 4.82 5.89
C ILE A 19 -9.35 3.80 6.74
N LYS A 20 -8.16 4.16 7.23
CA LYS A 20 -7.36 3.30 8.11
C LYS A 20 -8.17 2.84 9.33
N ASP A 21 -8.84 3.75 10.00
CA ASP A 21 -9.60 3.46 11.22
C ASP A 21 -10.82 2.58 10.92
N SER A 22 -11.46 2.75 9.77
CA SER A 22 -12.56 1.89 9.28
C SER A 22 -12.09 0.45 9.05
N ILE A 23 -10.93 0.26 8.42
CA ILE A 23 -10.33 -1.07 8.23
C ILE A 23 -10.00 -1.70 9.58
N ILE A 24 -9.35 -0.97 10.49
CA ILE A 24 -9.02 -1.46 11.84
C ILE A 24 -10.27 -1.90 12.59
N LYS A 25 -11.35 -1.13 12.50
CA LYS A 25 -12.63 -1.46 13.12
C LYS A 25 -13.16 -2.82 12.63
N GLN A 26 -13.15 -3.05 11.30
CA GLN A 26 -13.63 -4.30 10.72
C GLN A 26 -12.75 -5.49 11.13
N VAL A 27 -11.42 -5.35 11.05
CA VAL A 27 -10.48 -6.40 11.45
C VAL A 27 -10.64 -6.79 12.91
N LYS A 28 -10.82 -5.80 13.83
CA LYS A 28 -11.08 -6.02 15.25
C LYS A 28 -12.43 -6.71 15.50
N MET A 29 -13.49 -6.27 14.83
CA MET A 29 -14.85 -6.87 14.97
C MET A 29 -14.83 -8.36 14.61
N HIS A 30 -14.00 -8.77 13.66
CA HIS A 30 -13.87 -10.16 13.25
C HIS A 30 -12.72 -10.90 13.96
N LYS A 31 -12.17 -10.32 15.02
CA LYS A 31 -11.11 -10.92 15.87
C LYS A 31 -9.88 -11.38 15.06
N GLN A 32 -9.54 -10.65 14.02
CA GLN A 32 -8.34 -10.88 13.23
C GLN A 32 -7.15 -10.09 13.79
N GLU A 33 -5.95 -10.56 13.53
CA GLU A 33 -4.71 -9.88 13.94
C GLU A 33 -4.36 -8.77 12.95
N PHE A 34 -3.87 -7.62 13.46
CA PHE A 34 -3.42 -6.54 12.59
C PHE A 34 -2.20 -5.82 13.14
N LYS A 35 -1.44 -5.24 12.23
CA LYS A 35 -0.33 -4.34 12.53
C LYS A 35 -0.45 -3.09 11.66
N ILE A 36 0.06 -1.97 12.17
CA ILE A 36 0.05 -0.68 11.48
C ILE A 36 1.49 -0.22 11.28
N ARG A 37 1.81 0.16 10.04
CA ARG A 37 3.04 0.87 9.67
C ARG A 37 2.65 2.26 9.20
N ASP A 38 2.50 3.18 10.16
CA ASP A 38 2.30 4.60 9.88
C ASP A 38 3.66 5.22 9.59
N LEU A 39 3.95 5.38 8.30
CA LEU A 39 5.30 5.74 7.84
C LEU A 39 5.76 7.11 8.34
N TYR A 40 4.82 8.05 8.53
CA TYR A 40 5.14 9.36 9.11
C TYR A 40 5.37 9.27 10.62
N ALA A 41 4.53 8.53 11.35
CA ALA A 41 4.66 8.40 12.80
C ALA A 41 5.94 7.66 13.21
N ILE A 42 6.39 6.67 12.42
CA ILE A 42 7.65 5.96 12.69
C ILE A 42 8.89 6.69 12.13
N ASN A 43 8.71 7.86 11.49
CA ASN A 43 9.78 8.59 10.81
C ASN A 43 10.57 7.71 9.84
N PHE A 44 9.86 6.93 9.02
CA PHE A 44 10.50 6.04 8.04
C PHE A 44 11.42 6.84 7.12
N ASN A 45 12.69 6.44 7.00
CA ASN A 45 13.60 7.06 6.05
C ASN A 45 13.36 6.51 4.63
N PRO A 46 12.86 7.34 3.68
CA PRO A 46 12.53 6.88 2.34
C PRO A 46 13.74 6.82 1.39
N ILE A 47 14.92 7.27 1.82
CA ILE A 47 16.06 7.44 0.93
C ILE A 47 16.85 6.14 0.83
N LEU A 48 16.78 5.49 -0.33
CA LEU A 48 17.61 4.34 -0.65
C LEU A 48 19.09 4.78 -0.78
N GLN A 49 19.97 4.15 -0.01
CA GLN A 49 21.40 4.45 -0.02
C GLN A 49 22.15 3.52 -0.99
N TYR A 50 23.27 4.00 -1.54
CA TYR A 50 24.06 3.22 -2.50
C TYR A 50 24.59 1.91 -1.92
N ASN A 51 25.02 1.90 -0.67
CA ASN A 51 25.46 0.69 0.03
C ASN A 51 24.33 -0.34 0.18
N GLU A 52 23.09 0.09 0.45
CA GLU A 52 21.95 -0.82 0.52
C GLU A 52 21.73 -1.58 -0.80
N ILE A 53 21.95 -0.91 -1.96
CA ILE A 53 21.83 -1.57 -3.27
C ILE A 53 22.84 -2.71 -3.41
N LEU A 54 24.06 -2.53 -2.89
CA LEU A 54 25.09 -3.57 -2.90
C LEU A 54 24.75 -4.69 -1.92
N ASP A 55 24.34 -4.33 -0.71
CA ASP A 55 23.97 -5.25 0.35
C ASP A 55 22.77 -6.13 -0.05
N PHE A 56 21.81 -5.59 -0.83
CA PHE A 56 20.65 -6.35 -1.33
C PHE A 56 21.05 -7.50 -2.26
N GLN A 57 22.17 -7.37 -2.99
CA GLN A 57 22.67 -8.46 -3.82
C GLN A 57 23.12 -9.65 -2.96
N ASP A 58 23.67 -9.38 -1.79
CA ASP A 58 24.08 -10.38 -0.81
C ASP A 58 22.97 -10.73 0.21
N LYS A 59 21.75 -10.24 -0.01
CA LYS A 59 20.58 -10.40 0.89
C LYS A 59 20.85 -9.87 2.31
N GLN A 60 21.67 -8.85 2.41
CA GLN A 60 21.90 -8.13 3.65
C GLN A 60 20.97 -6.91 3.70
N TYR A 61 20.29 -6.74 4.81
CA TYR A 61 19.34 -5.65 4.99
C TYR A 61 19.64 -4.92 6.28
N SER A 62 19.57 -3.59 6.25
CA SER A 62 19.67 -2.78 7.48
C SER A 62 18.58 -3.18 8.48
N PRO A 63 18.80 -3.03 9.80
CA PRO A 63 17.86 -3.49 10.82
C PRO A 63 16.44 -2.92 10.66
N ASP A 64 16.31 -1.66 10.22
CA ASP A 64 15.02 -1.02 9.95
C ASP A 64 14.30 -1.69 8.78
N ILE A 65 15.01 -2.00 7.69
CA ILE A 65 14.45 -2.69 6.53
C ILE A 65 14.11 -4.14 6.86
N ALA A 66 15.01 -4.87 7.53
CA ALA A 66 14.73 -6.24 7.96
C ALA A 66 13.49 -6.32 8.85
N PHE A 67 13.26 -5.33 9.71
CA PHE A 67 12.05 -5.25 10.53
C PHE A 67 10.80 -5.05 9.67
N GLU A 68 10.81 -4.13 8.69
CA GLU A 68 9.66 -3.92 7.78
C GLU A 68 9.39 -5.16 6.93
N GLN A 69 10.43 -5.84 6.45
CA GLN A 69 10.30 -7.09 5.71
C GLN A 69 9.64 -8.18 6.55
N GLN A 70 9.95 -8.27 7.85
CA GLN A 70 9.25 -9.18 8.77
C GLN A 70 7.75 -8.85 8.89
N GLN A 71 7.36 -7.56 8.86
CA GLN A 71 5.94 -7.18 8.86
C GLN A 71 5.24 -7.62 7.57
N ILE A 72 5.88 -7.42 6.42
CA ILE A 72 5.38 -7.89 5.12
C ILE A 72 5.29 -9.43 5.14
N GLN A 73 6.32 -10.13 5.62
CA GLN A 73 6.33 -11.59 5.67
C GLN A 73 5.21 -12.16 6.55
N TRP A 74 4.94 -11.53 7.69
CA TRP A 74 3.89 -11.91 8.63
C TRP A 74 2.47 -11.73 8.06
N ALA A 75 2.26 -10.76 7.17
CA ALA A 75 0.95 -10.42 6.64
C ALA A 75 0.45 -11.42 5.59
N ASP A 76 -0.84 -11.75 5.67
CA ASP A 76 -1.58 -12.42 4.59
C ASP A 76 -2.21 -11.38 3.66
N VAL A 77 -2.71 -10.27 4.24
CA VAL A 77 -3.37 -9.16 3.54
C VAL A 77 -2.67 -7.84 3.88
N ILE A 78 -2.35 -7.05 2.87
CA ILE A 78 -1.69 -5.75 3.00
C ILE A 78 -2.61 -4.66 2.45
N TYR A 79 -2.82 -3.62 3.24
CA TYR A 79 -3.57 -2.42 2.85
C TYR A 79 -2.61 -1.26 2.67
N PHE A 80 -2.57 -0.67 1.49
CA PHE A 80 -1.85 0.57 1.22
C PHE A 80 -2.84 1.73 1.22
N ILE A 81 -2.63 2.73 2.09
CA ILE A 81 -3.54 3.87 2.26
C ILE A 81 -2.74 5.15 2.16
N TYR A 82 -3.01 5.96 1.13
CA TYR A 82 -2.24 7.16 0.86
C TYR A 82 -3.00 8.19 0.00
N PRO A 83 -2.60 9.47 0.04
CA PRO A 83 -3.09 10.49 -0.88
C PRO A 83 -2.28 10.48 -2.17
N THR A 84 -2.91 10.75 -3.28
CA THR A 84 -2.22 11.04 -4.55
C THR A 84 -1.51 12.39 -4.45
N TRP A 85 -0.19 12.37 -4.65
CA TRP A 85 0.62 13.57 -4.84
C TRP A 85 1.35 13.48 -6.17
N TRP A 86 1.10 14.45 -7.04
CA TRP A 86 1.65 14.43 -8.41
C TRP A 86 1.35 13.12 -9.16
N TYR A 87 0.09 12.67 -9.06
CA TYR A 87 -0.43 11.45 -9.72
C TYR A 87 0.32 10.17 -9.35
N SER A 88 0.89 10.14 -8.17
CA SER A 88 1.60 8.98 -7.63
C SER A 88 1.51 8.94 -6.10
N MET A 89 2.06 7.89 -5.53
CA MET A 89 2.18 7.77 -4.08
C MET A 89 3.14 8.82 -3.49
N PRO A 90 2.97 9.21 -2.22
CA PRO A 90 3.91 10.09 -1.52
C PRO A 90 5.34 9.54 -1.52
N ALA A 91 6.34 10.41 -1.53
CA ALA A 91 7.75 10.03 -1.54
C ALA A 91 8.13 9.04 -0.42
N ILE A 92 7.53 9.18 0.76
CA ILE A 92 7.77 8.27 1.88
C ILE A 92 7.29 6.84 1.58
N LEU A 93 6.16 6.67 0.88
CA LEU A 93 5.66 5.36 0.47
C LEU A 93 6.46 4.81 -0.71
N LYS A 94 6.86 5.66 -1.66
CA LYS A 94 7.74 5.23 -2.75
C LYS A 94 9.07 4.73 -2.21
N GLY A 95 9.68 5.46 -1.28
CA GLY A 95 10.91 5.02 -0.63
C GLY A 95 10.73 3.76 0.22
N TYR A 96 9.54 3.56 0.84
CA TYR A 96 9.20 2.29 1.48
C TYR A 96 9.25 1.14 0.47
N CYS A 97 8.64 1.30 -0.70
CA CYS A 97 8.71 0.30 -1.76
C CYS A 97 10.16 0.07 -2.22
N ASP A 98 10.95 1.14 -2.44
CA ASP A 98 12.32 1.05 -2.95
C ASP A 98 13.27 0.32 -1.99
N ARG A 99 13.07 0.48 -0.69
CA ARG A 99 13.95 -0.11 0.33
C ARG A 99 13.45 -1.47 0.83
N VAL A 100 12.14 -1.63 1.03
CA VAL A 100 11.58 -2.84 1.64
C VAL A 100 11.39 -3.97 0.62
N PHE A 101 10.92 -3.65 -0.60
CA PHE A 101 10.76 -4.66 -1.66
C PHE A 101 12.07 -4.93 -2.41
N ALA A 102 13.12 -5.18 -1.65
CA ALA A 102 14.47 -5.39 -2.13
C ALA A 102 14.66 -6.73 -2.85
N HIS A 103 15.69 -6.79 -3.70
CA HIS A 103 16.16 -8.04 -4.29
C HIS A 103 16.50 -9.08 -3.22
N GLY A 104 16.15 -10.32 -3.47
CA GLY A 104 16.35 -11.44 -2.54
C GLY A 104 15.27 -11.61 -1.48
N PHE A 105 14.45 -10.59 -1.22
CA PHE A 105 13.27 -10.63 -0.36
C PHE A 105 11.97 -10.62 -1.16
N ALA A 106 11.73 -9.58 -1.96
CA ALA A 106 10.47 -9.44 -2.68
C ALA A 106 10.51 -10.02 -4.10
N PHE A 107 11.66 -10.02 -4.72
CA PHE A 107 11.89 -10.60 -6.04
C PHE A 107 13.34 -11.09 -6.18
N THR A 108 13.57 -11.90 -7.21
CA THR A 108 14.91 -12.37 -7.59
C THR A 108 15.05 -12.39 -9.10
N SER A 109 16.28 -12.35 -9.59
CA SER A 109 16.60 -12.51 -11.02
C SER A 109 16.75 -13.99 -11.36
N THR A 110 16.17 -14.41 -12.49
CA THR A 110 16.33 -15.74 -13.06
C THR A 110 16.73 -15.65 -14.54
N PRO A 111 17.24 -16.71 -15.17
CA PRO A 111 17.51 -16.71 -16.61
C PRO A 111 16.29 -16.34 -17.47
N ASP A 112 15.08 -16.65 -17.00
CA ASP A 112 13.82 -16.36 -17.69
C ASP A 112 13.25 -14.97 -17.37
N GLY A 113 13.95 -14.16 -16.58
CA GLY A 113 13.53 -12.83 -16.13
C GLY A 113 13.34 -12.75 -14.62
N PRO A 114 12.79 -11.61 -14.12
CA PRO A 114 12.54 -11.43 -12.71
C PRO A 114 11.39 -12.34 -12.23
N LYS A 115 11.54 -12.84 -10.99
CA LYS A 115 10.54 -13.68 -10.33
C LYS A 115 10.17 -13.07 -8.98
N GLY A 116 8.87 -12.80 -8.76
CA GLY A 116 8.35 -12.39 -7.47
C GLY A 116 8.48 -13.49 -6.41
N LEU A 117 8.67 -13.12 -5.16
CA LEU A 117 8.86 -14.04 -4.04
C LEU A 117 7.77 -13.94 -2.97
N LEU A 118 6.86 -12.96 -3.08
CA LEU A 118 5.80 -12.70 -2.10
C LEU A 118 4.44 -13.32 -2.49
N HIS A 119 4.49 -14.49 -3.12
CA HIS A 119 3.28 -15.22 -3.51
C HIS A 119 2.40 -15.60 -2.31
N GLY A 120 1.09 -15.65 -2.55
CA GLY A 120 0.08 -15.94 -1.53
C GLY A 120 -0.34 -14.74 -0.70
N LYS A 121 0.33 -13.59 -0.86
CA LYS A 121 -0.07 -12.32 -0.23
C LYS A 121 -1.05 -11.57 -1.12
N LYS A 122 -2.02 -10.91 -0.48
CA LYS A 122 -3.06 -10.13 -1.13
C LYS A 122 -2.92 -8.66 -0.78
N ALA A 123 -3.24 -7.76 -1.70
CA ALA A 123 -3.19 -6.33 -1.45
C ALA A 123 -4.49 -5.62 -1.80
N PHE A 124 -4.83 -4.62 -0.99
CA PHE A 124 -5.83 -3.61 -1.26
C PHE A 124 -5.18 -2.23 -1.25
N ILE A 125 -5.53 -1.40 -2.21
CA ILE A 125 -5.03 -0.04 -2.31
C ILE A 125 -6.20 0.93 -2.19
N PHE A 126 -6.09 1.88 -1.27
CA PHE A 126 -7.04 2.96 -1.06
C PHE A 126 -6.32 4.30 -1.23
N GLU A 127 -6.53 4.91 -2.38
CA GLU A 127 -5.88 6.12 -2.81
C GLU A 127 -6.87 7.27 -2.89
N THR A 128 -6.60 8.41 -2.24
CA THR A 128 -7.43 9.61 -2.36
C THR A 128 -6.80 10.60 -3.33
N ALA A 129 -7.59 11.19 -4.22
CA ALA A 129 -7.12 12.15 -5.21
C ALA A 129 -7.91 13.47 -5.13
N GLY A 130 -7.21 14.59 -5.26
CA GLY A 130 -7.85 15.90 -5.34
C GLY A 130 -8.52 16.17 -6.68
N ASP A 131 -8.01 15.57 -7.76
CA ASP A 131 -8.53 15.74 -9.11
C ASP A 131 -9.83 14.96 -9.31
N SER A 132 -10.68 15.41 -10.26
CA SER A 132 -11.94 14.73 -10.59
C SER A 132 -11.69 13.44 -11.37
N GLU A 133 -12.60 12.48 -11.25
CA GLU A 133 -12.51 11.24 -12.02
C GLU A 133 -12.48 11.48 -13.53
N GLN A 134 -13.28 12.43 -14.00
CA GLN A 134 -13.32 12.80 -15.41
C GLN A 134 -11.96 13.33 -15.91
N SER A 135 -11.30 14.20 -15.14
CA SER A 135 -9.97 14.71 -15.46
C SER A 135 -8.93 13.59 -15.49
N LEU A 136 -8.93 12.71 -14.49
CA LEU A 136 -8.03 11.57 -14.41
C LEU A 136 -8.17 10.63 -15.62
N ILE A 137 -9.42 10.37 -16.07
CA ILE A 137 -9.70 9.53 -17.24
C ILE A 137 -9.27 10.22 -18.54
N GLN A 138 -9.67 11.47 -18.76
CA GLN A 138 -9.36 12.22 -19.99
C GLN A 138 -7.85 12.36 -20.23
N ARG A 139 -7.08 12.43 -19.17
CA ARG A 139 -5.61 12.55 -19.21
C ARG A 139 -4.88 11.21 -19.15
N ASN A 140 -5.59 10.08 -19.15
CA ASN A 140 -5.06 8.72 -18.95
C ASN A 140 -4.28 8.51 -17.66
N LEU A 141 -4.46 9.38 -16.66
CA LEU A 141 -3.72 9.34 -15.41
C LEU A 141 -4.24 8.22 -14.49
N LYS A 142 -5.55 7.99 -14.47
CA LYS A 142 -6.15 6.92 -13.64
C LYS A 142 -5.51 5.57 -13.91
N GLN A 143 -5.38 5.19 -15.17
CA GLN A 143 -4.76 3.92 -15.56
C GLN A 143 -3.26 3.89 -15.22
N SER A 144 -2.54 4.99 -15.45
CA SER A 144 -1.12 5.09 -15.15
C SER A 144 -0.83 4.93 -13.66
N MET A 145 -1.65 5.57 -12.78
CA MET A 145 -1.53 5.45 -11.32
C MET A 145 -1.69 4.00 -10.87
N VAL A 146 -2.73 3.31 -11.36
CA VAL A 146 -2.97 1.89 -11.06
C VAL A 146 -1.82 1.01 -11.56
N GLN A 147 -1.39 1.18 -12.82
CA GLN A 147 -0.35 0.33 -13.40
C GLN A 147 0.99 0.41 -12.67
N VAL A 148 1.40 1.59 -12.20
CA VAL A 148 2.70 1.75 -11.53
C VAL A 148 2.78 0.95 -10.24
N LEU A 149 1.77 1.05 -9.38
CA LEU A 149 1.78 0.33 -8.10
C LEU A 149 1.39 -1.13 -8.28
N ASP A 150 0.28 -1.41 -8.97
CA ASP A 150 -0.28 -2.76 -9.03
C ASP A 150 0.62 -3.69 -9.84
N VAL A 151 0.93 -3.29 -11.07
CA VAL A 151 1.71 -4.14 -12.00
C VAL A 151 3.20 -3.97 -11.78
N GLY A 152 3.66 -2.71 -11.73
CA GLY A 152 5.08 -2.38 -11.67
C GLY A 152 5.76 -2.72 -10.34
N ILE A 153 5.01 -2.78 -9.25
CA ILE A 153 5.57 -3.06 -7.92
C ILE A 153 4.98 -4.33 -7.33
N LEU A 154 3.67 -4.38 -7.04
CA LEU A 154 3.08 -5.44 -6.24
C LEU A 154 3.05 -6.78 -6.98
N GLN A 155 2.50 -6.82 -8.20
CA GLN A 155 2.47 -8.04 -9.00
C GLN A 155 3.86 -8.49 -9.44
N TYR A 156 4.78 -7.53 -9.70
CA TYR A 156 6.19 -7.84 -9.94
C TYR A 156 6.82 -8.60 -8.78
N CYS A 157 6.42 -8.29 -7.54
CA CYS A 157 6.85 -8.99 -6.33
C CYS A 157 6.06 -10.29 -6.04
N GLY A 158 5.04 -10.61 -6.83
CA GLY A 158 4.19 -11.80 -6.64
C GLY A 158 2.99 -11.59 -5.72
N ILE A 159 2.68 -10.34 -5.34
CA ILE A 159 1.52 -9.99 -4.51
C ILE A 159 0.29 -9.87 -5.42
N GLU A 160 -0.80 -10.54 -5.06
CA GLU A 160 -2.08 -10.43 -5.76
C GLU A 160 -2.80 -9.13 -5.35
N VAL A 161 -3.06 -8.25 -6.32
CA VAL A 161 -3.86 -7.04 -6.08
C VAL A 161 -5.33 -7.37 -6.27
N LEU A 162 -6.10 -7.34 -5.18
CA LEU A 162 -7.52 -7.62 -5.20
C LEU A 162 -8.36 -6.40 -5.57
N GLN A 163 -7.93 -5.23 -5.12
CA GLN A 163 -8.60 -3.96 -5.43
C GLN A 163 -7.64 -2.79 -5.33
N HIS A 164 -7.71 -1.89 -6.31
CA HIS A 164 -7.16 -0.54 -6.22
C HIS A 164 -8.31 0.47 -6.38
N LYS A 165 -8.68 1.12 -5.28
CA LYS A 165 -9.75 2.10 -5.25
C LYS A 165 -9.19 3.52 -5.16
N ILE A 166 -9.34 4.29 -6.24
CA ILE A 166 -9.07 5.72 -6.25
C ILE A 166 -10.36 6.46 -5.90
N MET A 167 -10.29 7.34 -4.90
CA MET A 167 -11.38 8.21 -4.45
C MET A 167 -11.10 9.64 -4.91
N PRO A 168 -11.66 10.06 -6.07
CA PRO A 168 -11.40 11.35 -6.67
C PRO A 168 -12.14 12.48 -5.96
N SER A 169 -11.78 13.72 -6.30
CA SER A 169 -12.40 14.97 -5.80
C SER A 169 -12.47 15.08 -4.28
N ILE A 170 -11.52 14.50 -3.55
CA ILE A 170 -11.64 14.29 -2.10
C ILE A 170 -11.89 15.57 -1.29
N HIS A 171 -11.51 16.73 -1.83
CA HIS A 171 -11.71 18.04 -1.19
C HIS A 171 -13.08 18.66 -1.48
N GLU A 172 -13.81 18.15 -2.47
CA GLU A 172 -15.08 18.71 -2.96
C GLU A 172 -16.29 17.85 -2.60
N ILE A 173 -16.08 16.61 -2.17
CA ILE A 173 -17.16 15.69 -1.87
C ILE A 173 -17.82 16.01 -0.53
N HIS A 174 -19.13 15.84 -0.50
CA HIS A 174 -19.94 16.04 0.70
C HIS A 174 -19.81 14.87 1.70
N THR A 175 -20.16 15.13 2.95
CA THR A 175 -20.12 14.15 4.06
C THR A 175 -20.77 12.81 3.70
N ASN A 176 -21.91 12.82 3.01
CA ASN A 176 -22.60 11.59 2.59
C ASN A 176 -21.75 10.70 1.68
N GLN A 177 -20.93 11.28 0.81
CA GLN A 177 -20.05 10.51 -0.07
C GLN A 177 -18.83 9.95 0.67
N HIS A 178 -18.28 10.69 1.62
CA HIS A 178 -17.25 10.15 2.53
C HIS A 178 -17.76 8.92 3.28
N GLU A 179 -18.97 9.00 3.85
CA GLU A 179 -19.59 7.87 4.53
C GLU A 179 -19.86 6.69 3.59
N GLN A 180 -20.25 6.96 2.34
CA GLN A 180 -20.44 5.91 1.34
C GLN A 180 -19.10 5.19 1.06
N TYR A 181 -18.01 5.92 0.82
CA TYR A 181 -16.71 5.32 0.61
C TYR A 181 -16.26 4.46 1.80
N LEU A 182 -16.46 4.94 3.03
CA LEU A 182 -16.10 4.16 4.22
C LEU A 182 -16.94 2.88 4.33
N ARG A 183 -18.27 2.93 4.05
CA ARG A 183 -19.13 1.74 4.02
C ARG A 183 -18.68 0.73 2.96
N GLU A 184 -18.33 1.18 1.76
CA GLU A 184 -17.83 0.30 0.70
C GLU A 184 -16.52 -0.37 1.09
N ILE A 185 -15.61 0.35 1.75
CA ILE A 185 -14.36 -0.21 2.29
C ILE A 185 -14.64 -1.23 3.39
N GLU A 186 -15.56 -0.93 4.32
CA GLU A 186 -15.96 -1.87 5.38
C GLU A 186 -16.49 -3.18 4.78
N ILE A 187 -17.35 -3.11 3.76
CA ILE A 187 -17.88 -4.29 3.04
C ILE A 187 -16.75 -5.08 2.38
N THR A 188 -15.85 -4.39 1.69
CA THR A 188 -14.70 -5.02 1.01
C THR A 188 -13.83 -5.80 2.01
N VAL A 189 -13.50 -5.19 3.14
CA VAL A 189 -12.69 -5.83 4.19
C VAL A 189 -13.42 -7.03 4.80
N GLN A 190 -14.71 -6.88 5.09
CA GLN A 190 -15.54 -7.95 5.63
C GLN A 190 -15.62 -9.15 4.66
N GLN A 191 -15.80 -8.90 3.38
CA GLN A 191 -15.83 -9.96 2.37
C GLN A 191 -14.49 -10.72 2.32
N GLN A 192 -13.37 -10.00 2.38
CA GLN A 192 -12.04 -10.63 2.39
C GLN A 192 -11.80 -11.48 3.64
N ILE A 193 -12.29 -11.06 4.79
CA ILE A 193 -12.13 -11.82 6.06
C ILE A 193 -12.94 -13.11 6.04
N ASN A 194 -14.06 -13.15 5.33
CA ASN A 194 -14.95 -14.30 5.28
C ASN A 194 -14.57 -15.35 4.19
N LEU A 195 -13.52 -15.09 3.41
CA LEU A 195 -12.92 -16.02 2.44
C LEU A 195 -11.84 -16.89 3.08
#